data_564920e4797d82f6d867e5cad949a3f1
#
_entry.id   564920e4797d82f6d867e5cad949a3f1
#
_cell.length_a   1.000
_cell.length_b   1.000
_cell.length_c   1.000
_cell.angle_alpha   90.00
_cell.angle_beta   90.00
_cell.angle_gamma   90.00
#
_symmetry.space_group_name_H-M   'P 1'
#
loop_
_entity.id
_entity.type
_entity.pdbx_description
1 polymer ?
#
loop_
_entity_poly.entity_id
_entity_poly.type
_entity_poly.pdbx_seq_one_letter_code
_entity_poly.pdbx_strand_id
1 'polypeptide(L)'
;MSLNGSIFDVEERLDNFIVRKNSKKRDFSKTGPTVHENVPLTLGHLQRVTNCPEREKVFLTANKRVDEIHFSTCIVYALVVGHGTHNNAFYKYIIDDGTGSLEASFPKNTAKRTAMAGLANEAQSVGSYDKYKDISSCLLRILGAVNDYTDPTQIKRGDYVCLRGKPNIFRGSVGLDVFSFVIDQNKCRELEIGFADHLIEWHDKVKPNS
;
A
#
# COMPACT_ATOMS: atom_id res chain seq x y z
N MET A 1 -39.41 2.15 29.59
CA MET A 1 -38.83 2.74 28.37
C MET A 1 -38.22 1.61 27.55
N SER A 2 -38.88 1.28 26.45
CA SER A 2 -38.59 0.12 25.61
C SER A 2 -37.41 0.44 24.67
N LEU A 3 -36.32 -0.29 24.79
CA LEU A 3 -35.19 -0.27 23.88
C LEU A 3 -35.40 -1.32 22.79
N ASN A 4 -36.32 -1.05 21.87
CA ASN A 4 -36.44 -1.80 20.63
C ASN A 4 -35.75 -1.02 19.50
N GLY A 5 -34.45 -0.93 19.54
CA GLY A 5 -33.62 -0.66 18.36
C GLY A 5 -33.56 -1.95 17.56
N SER A 6 -34.27 -2.00 16.44
CA SER A 6 -34.39 -3.19 15.62
C SER A 6 -33.01 -3.58 15.02
N ILE A 7 -32.73 -4.87 15.03
CA ILE A 7 -31.54 -5.48 14.40
C ILE A 7 -31.45 -5.07 12.91
N PHE A 8 -32.57 -4.80 12.27
CA PHE A 8 -32.63 -4.29 10.88
C PHE A 8 -31.93 -2.94 10.66
N ASP A 9 -31.89 -2.05 11.68
CA ASP A 9 -31.21 -0.74 11.56
C ASP A 9 -29.69 -0.87 11.54
N VAL A 10 -29.15 -1.95 12.08
CA VAL A 10 -27.69 -2.23 12.09
C VAL A 10 -27.26 -2.85 10.76
N GLU A 11 -28.06 -3.72 10.16
CA GLU A 11 -27.78 -4.31 8.85
C GLU A 11 -27.85 -3.26 7.74
N GLU A 12 -28.85 -2.39 7.76
CA GLU A 12 -28.98 -1.28 6.80
C GLU A 12 -27.83 -0.27 6.90
N ARG A 13 -27.31 -0.03 8.11
CA ARG A 13 -26.10 0.79 8.33
C ARG A 13 -24.83 0.11 7.86
N LEU A 14 -24.70 -1.20 8.04
CA LEU A 14 -23.58 -2.00 7.53
C LEU A 14 -23.60 -2.06 6.01
N ASP A 15 -24.73 -2.26 5.38
CA ASP A 15 -24.87 -2.25 3.93
C ASP A 15 -24.53 -0.88 3.34
N ASN A 16 -24.95 0.21 3.96
CA ASN A 16 -24.56 1.56 3.56
C ASN A 16 -23.07 1.85 3.77
N PHE A 17 -22.39 1.17 4.70
CA PHE A 17 -20.94 1.29 4.91
C PHE A 17 -20.15 0.45 3.90
N ILE A 18 -20.67 -0.71 3.49
CA ILE A 18 -20.02 -1.63 2.53
C ILE A 18 -20.26 -1.21 1.08
N VAL A 19 -21.39 -0.64 0.75
CA VAL A 19 -21.82 -0.35 -0.64
C VAL A 19 -21.20 0.93 -1.23
N ARG A 20 -20.45 1.73 -0.51
CA ARG A 20 -19.75 2.88 -1.11
C ARG A 20 -18.50 2.55 -1.93
N LYS A 21 -18.32 1.29 -2.33
CA LYS A 21 -17.58 0.98 -3.54
C LYS A 21 -18.53 0.91 -4.73
N ASN A 22 -19.25 1.96 -5.01
CA ASN A 22 -19.63 2.28 -6.36
C ASN A 22 -18.35 2.63 -7.12
N SER A 23 -17.52 1.62 -7.38
CA SER A 23 -16.71 1.64 -8.58
C SER A 23 -17.75 1.79 -9.70
N LYS A 24 -17.91 2.99 -10.23
CA LYS A 24 -18.42 3.16 -11.58
C LYS A 24 -17.64 2.13 -12.39
N LYS A 25 -18.29 1.01 -12.75
CA LYS A 25 -17.81 0.13 -13.81
C LYS A 25 -17.67 1.05 -15.00
N ARG A 26 -16.47 1.57 -15.21
CA ARG A 26 -16.12 2.18 -16.47
C ARG A 26 -16.20 1.02 -17.44
N ASP A 27 -17.20 1.05 -18.31
CA ASP A 27 -17.27 0.16 -19.45
C ASP A 27 -15.99 0.34 -20.27
N PHE A 28 -15.01 -0.48 -19.94
CA PHE A 28 -13.81 -0.65 -20.76
C PHE A 28 -14.08 -1.63 -21.89
N SER A 29 -15.08 -1.35 -22.70
CA SER A 29 -15.18 -1.90 -24.06
C SER A 29 -14.20 -1.15 -24.97
N LYS A 30 -12.92 -1.15 -24.64
CA LYS A 30 -11.87 -0.65 -25.52
C LYS A 30 -10.80 -1.72 -25.66
N THR A 31 -10.67 -2.20 -26.86
CA THR A 31 -9.59 -2.97 -27.46
C THR A 31 -8.21 -2.34 -27.18
N GLY A 32 -7.73 -2.46 -25.97
CA GLY A 32 -6.43 -1.96 -25.58
C GLY A 32 -5.77 -2.93 -24.59
N PRO A 33 -4.44 -2.90 -24.46
CA PRO A 33 -3.72 -3.83 -23.59
C PRO A 33 -4.25 -3.80 -22.17
N THR A 34 -4.27 -4.97 -21.52
CA THR A 34 -4.73 -5.13 -20.14
C THR A 34 -3.83 -4.35 -19.19
N VAL A 35 -4.43 -3.53 -18.30
CA VAL A 35 -3.71 -2.81 -17.27
C VAL A 35 -3.70 -3.64 -16.00
N HIS A 36 -2.51 -3.98 -15.53
CA HIS A 36 -2.32 -4.78 -14.33
C HIS A 36 -2.20 -3.89 -13.07
N GLU A 37 -2.65 -4.43 -11.95
CA GLU A 37 -2.48 -3.80 -10.63
C GLU A 37 -1.62 -4.67 -9.73
N ASN A 38 -0.87 -4.02 -8.83
CA ASN A 38 -0.03 -4.70 -7.85
C ASN A 38 1.03 -5.62 -8.48
N VAL A 39 1.62 -5.15 -9.58
CA VAL A 39 2.63 -5.93 -10.30
C VAL A 39 3.91 -6.01 -9.44
N PRO A 40 4.41 -7.21 -9.12
CA PRO A 40 5.67 -7.35 -8.43
C PRO A 40 6.82 -6.98 -9.38
N LEU A 41 7.63 -6.01 -8.98
CA LEU A 41 8.74 -5.48 -9.77
C LEU A 41 9.99 -5.29 -8.92
N THR A 42 11.16 -5.47 -9.52
CA THR A 42 12.42 -5.02 -8.92
C THR A 42 12.60 -3.52 -9.14
N LEU A 43 13.43 -2.89 -8.32
CA LEU A 43 13.73 -1.45 -8.45
C LEU A 43 14.45 -1.15 -9.77
N GLY A 44 15.28 -2.07 -10.25
CA GLY A 44 15.92 -1.94 -11.56
C GLY A 44 14.91 -1.94 -12.74
N HIS A 45 13.78 -2.64 -12.61
CA HIS A 45 12.68 -2.53 -13.57
C HIS A 45 11.95 -1.19 -13.43
N LEU A 46 11.71 -0.73 -12.20
CA LEU A 46 11.04 0.55 -11.95
C LEU A 46 11.83 1.75 -12.47
N GLN A 47 13.15 1.74 -12.38
CA GLN A 47 13.99 2.83 -12.92
C GLN A 47 13.85 3.02 -14.44
N ARG A 48 13.38 2.00 -15.14
CA ARG A 48 13.17 2.02 -16.61
C ARG A 48 11.73 2.27 -17.02
N VAL A 49 10.85 2.53 -16.06
CA VAL A 49 9.43 2.75 -16.32
C VAL A 49 9.22 4.08 -17.00
N THR A 50 8.30 4.08 -17.96
CA THR A 50 7.84 5.28 -18.67
C THR A 50 6.33 5.46 -18.51
N ASN A 51 5.84 6.68 -18.67
CA ASN A 51 4.40 6.93 -18.71
C ASN A 51 3.79 6.39 -19.99
N CYS A 52 2.61 5.78 -19.90
CA CYS A 52 1.86 5.41 -21.09
C CYS A 52 1.33 6.68 -21.77
N PRO A 53 1.65 6.92 -23.06
CA PRO A 53 1.21 8.13 -23.75
C PRO A 53 -0.31 8.16 -23.99
N GLU A 54 -0.93 6.98 -24.08
CA GLU A 54 -2.35 6.83 -24.41
C GLU A 54 -3.27 6.83 -23.19
N ARG A 55 -2.73 6.57 -22.01
CA ARG A 55 -3.51 6.36 -20.78
C ARG A 55 -2.88 7.06 -19.59
N GLU A 56 -3.63 7.98 -19.01
CA GLU A 56 -3.23 8.65 -17.77
C GLU A 56 -3.11 7.64 -16.59
N LYS A 57 -2.06 7.79 -15.77
CA LYS A 57 -1.77 6.94 -14.59
C LYS A 57 -1.50 5.47 -14.91
N VAL A 58 -1.14 5.15 -16.14
CA VAL A 58 -0.66 3.85 -16.57
C VAL A 58 0.83 3.97 -16.90
N PHE A 59 1.59 2.99 -16.47
CA PHE A 59 3.03 2.93 -16.64
C PHE A 59 3.40 1.74 -17.52
N LEU A 60 4.50 1.89 -18.23
CA LEU A 60 5.03 0.87 -19.11
C LEU A 60 6.38 0.43 -18.55
N THR A 61 6.61 -0.85 -18.47
CA THR A 61 7.94 -1.39 -18.21
C THR A 61 8.43 -2.13 -19.45
N ALA A 62 9.61 -1.73 -19.93
CA ALA A 62 10.25 -2.40 -21.06
C ALA A 62 11.27 -3.40 -20.51
N ASN A 63 11.05 -4.67 -20.79
CA ASN A 63 12.05 -5.71 -20.62
C ASN A 63 12.36 -6.31 -21.99
N LYS A 64 13.64 -6.49 -22.33
CA LYS A 64 14.09 -7.08 -23.62
C LYS A 64 13.55 -8.50 -23.89
N ARG A 65 12.92 -9.13 -22.91
CA ARG A 65 12.44 -10.51 -22.97
C ARG A 65 10.92 -10.67 -22.76
N VAL A 66 10.22 -9.61 -22.40
CA VAL A 66 8.78 -9.65 -22.09
C VAL A 66 8.13 -8.52 -22.84
N ASP A 67 6.97 -8.79 -23.43
CA ASP A 67 6.11 -7.76 -24.03
C ASP A 67 5.86 -6.62 -23.03
N GLU A 68 5.59 -5.45 -23.59
CA GLU A 68 5.35 -4.24 -22.82
C GLU A 68 4.20 -4.44 -21.83
N ILE A 69 4.52 -4.34 -20.52
CA ILE A 69 3.55 -4.54 -19.45
C ILE A 69 2.96 -3.18 -19.08
N HIS A 70 1.64 -3.06 -19.21
CA HIS A 70 0.88 -1.91 -18.76
C HIS A 70 0.42 -2.11 -17.32
N PHE A 71 0.78 -1.22 -16.40
CA PHE A 71 0.37 -1.34 -15.01
C PHE A 71 0.08 0.01 -14.36
N SER A 72 -0.69 0.00 -13.28
CA SER A 72 -1.07 1.20 -12.53
C SER A 72 -0.42 1.26 -11.14
N THR A 73 -0.20 0.10 -10.54
CA THR A 73 0.42 -0.04 -9.20
C THR A 73 1.37 -1.22 -9.18
N CYS A 74 2.39 -1.12 -8.34
CA CYS A 74 3.39 -2.17 -8.17
C CYS A 74 3.62 -2.51 -6.71
N ILE A 75 4.24 -3.69 -6.51
CA ILE A 75 4.76 -4.14 -5.22
C ILE A 75 6.27 -4.31 -5.37
N VAL A 76 7.03 -3.85 -4.38
CA VAL A 76 8.49 -4.01 -4.32
C VAL A 76 8.91 -4.45 -2.93
N TYR A 77 10.01 -5.19 -2.85
CA TYR A 77 10.68 -5.55 -1.60
C TYR A 77 12.09 -4.99 -1.63
N ALA A 78 12.48 -4.23 -0.61
CA ALA A 78 13.76 -3.54 -0.63
C ALA A 78 14.29 -3.25 0.78
N LEU A 79 15.60 -3.00 0.86
CA LEU A 79 16.29 -2.49 2.05
C LEU A 79 16.21 -0.96 2.10
N VAL A 80 15.91 -0.40 3.25
CA VAL A 80 16.00 1.05 3.50
C VAL A 80 17.47 1.41 3.77
N VAL A 81 18.10 2.06 2.81
CA VAL A 81 19.52 2.43 2.89
C VAL A 81 19.75 3.85 3.40
N GLY A 82 18.69 4.69 3.41
CA GLY A 82 18.84 6.07 3.86
C GLY A 82 17.51 6.82 3.94
N HIS A 83 17.62 8.08 4.36
CA HIS A 83 16.52 9.03 4.38
C HIS A 83 16.70 10.02 3.24
N GLY A 84 15.61 10.28 2.51
CA GLY A 84 15.52 11.39 1.58
C GLY A 84 15.17 12.70 2.29
N THR A 85 15.07 13.78 1.54
CA THR A 85 14.67 15.08 2.08
C THR A 85 13.19 15.10 2.40
N HIS A 86 12.83 14.98 3.68
CA HIS A 86 11.46 15.09 4.14
C HIS A 86 10.92 16.50 3.89
N ASN A 87 9.66 16.60 3.56
CA ASN A 87 8.94 17.86 3.41
C ASN A 87 7.63 17.85 4.23
N ASN A 88 6.83 18.89 4.11
CA ASN A 88 5.57 19.00 4.86
C ASN A 88 4.51 17.96 4.45
N ALA A 89 4.59 17.42 3.23
CA ALA A 89 3.61 16.50 2.67
C ALA A 89 4.04 15.03 2.74
N PHE A 90 5.36 14.74 2.73
CA PHE A 90 5.89 13.39 2.59
C PHE A 90 7.05 13.12 3.53
N TYR A 91 7.11 11.87 4.03
CA TYR A 91 8.35 11.23 4.49
C TYR A 91 9.01 10.58 3.27
N LYS A 92 10.33 10.68 3.17
CA LYS A 92 11.08 10.15 2.03
C LYS A 92 12.21 9.25 2.50
N TYR A 93 12.32 8.09 1.89
CA TYR A 93 13.33 7.07 2.18
C TYR A 93 14.02 6.65 0.89
N ILE A 94 15.29 6.35 0.98
CA ILE A 94 16.03 5.73 -0.12
C ILE A 94 16.00 4.23 0.10
N ILE A 95 15.52 3.52 -0.89
CA ILE A 95 15.39 2.06 -0.87
C ILE A 95 16.25 1.42 -1.96
N ASP A 96 16.77 0.23 -1.69
CA ASP A 96 17.67 -0.52 -2.57
C ASP A 96 17.36 -2.03 -2.48
N ASP A 97 17.27 -2.73 -3.61
CA ASP A 97 17.03 -4.18 -3.68
C ASP A 97 18.20 -4.94 -4.34
N GLY A 98 19.33 -4.27 -4.52
CA GLY A 98 20.49 -4.81 -5.22
C GLY A 98 20.39 -4.75 -6.75
N THR A 99 19.22 -4.48 -7.33
CA THR A 99 19.03 -4.27 -8.77
C THR A 99 18.98 -2.79 -9.15
N GLY A 100 18.70 -1.93 -8.16
CA GLY A 100 18.63 -0.49 -8.29
C GLY A 100 18.26 0.18 -6.98
N SER A 101 18.34 1.51 -6.96
CA SER A 101 17.98 2.33 -5.81
C SER A 101 17.08 3.47 -6.24
N LEU A 102 16.06 3.79 -5.44
CA LEU A 102 15.16 4.91 -5.72
C LEU A 102 14.59 5.53 -4.44
N GLU A 103 13.97 6.72 -4.59
CA GLU A 103 13.29 7.41 -3.51
C GLU A 103 11.84 6.91 -3.39
N ALA A 104 11.47 6.44 -2.19
CA ALA A 104 10.10 6.10 -1.81
C ALA A 104 9.50 7.24 -0.99
N SER A 105 8.34 7.74 -1.41
CA SER A 105 7.60 8.86 -0.81
C SER A 105 6.34 8.37 -0.12
N PHE A 106 6.23 8.63 1.19
CA PHE A 106 5.10 8.24 2.03
C PHE A 106 4.31 9.49 2.42
N PRO A 107 3.02 9.60 2.06
CA PRO A 107 2.23 10.78 2.39
C PRO A 107 2.04 10.91 3.91
N LYS A 108 2.21 12.13 4.41
CA LYS A 108 1.90 12.49 5.80
C LYS A 108 0.39 12.63 5.96
N ASN A 109 -0.29 11.52 6.19
CA ASN A 109 -1.74 11.52 6.34
C ASN A 109 -2.16 11.99 7.75
N THR A 110 -2.07 13.28 7.99
CA THR A 110 -2.41 13.91 9.28
C THR A 110 -3.86 13.67 9.67
N ALA A 111 -4.80 13.72 8.72
CA ALA A 111 -6.23 13.46 8.98
C ALA A 111 -6.47 12.04 9.51
N LYS A 112 -5.82 11.04 8.91
CA LYS A 112 -5.92 9.65 9.38
C LYS A 112 -5.34 9.48 10.78
N ARG A 113 -4.19 10.11 11.06
CA ARG A 113 -3.57 10.07 12.40
C ARG A 113 -4.46 10.72 13.45
N THR A 114 -5.06 11.87 13.15
CA THR A 114 -6.00 12.55 14.04
C THR A 114 -7.24 11.71 14.31
N ALA A 115 -7.81 11.07 13.27
CA ALA A 115 -8.96 10.18 13.42
C ALA A 115 -8.63 8.96 14.30
N MET A 116 -7.47 8.33 14.10
CA MET A 116 -7.03 7.21 14.93
C MET A 116 -6.79 7.60 16.38
N ALA A 117 -6.18 8.77 16.63
CA ALA A 117 -6.01 9.30 17.98
C ALA A 117 -7.36 9.59 18.65
N GLY A 118 -8.33 10.13 17.90
CA GLY A 118 -9.72 10.32 18.37
C GLY A 118 -10.36 8.99 18.80
N LEU A 119 -10.29 7.96 17.95
CA LEU A 119 -10.82 6.62 18.27
C LEU A 119 -10.13 5.99 19.49
N ALA A 120 -8.82 6.18 19.64
CA ALA A 120 -8.09 5.68 20.80
C ALA A 120 -8.56 6.37 22.10
N ASN A 121 -8.76 7.70 22.07
CA ASN A 121 -9.27 8.45 23.20
C ASN A 121 -10.70 8.02 23.58
N GLU A 122 -11.56 7.80 22.58
CA GLU A 122 -12.93 7.28 22.80
C GLU A 122 -12.89 5.89 23.41
N ALA A 123 -12.09 4.97 22.86
CA ALA A 123 -11.91 3.62 23.40
C ALA A 123 -11.42 3.67 24.85
N GLN A 124 -10.48 4.56 25.17
CA GLN A 124 -9.95 4.72 26.52
C GLN A 124 -11.02 5.26 27.49
N SER A 125 -11.85 6.22 27.05
CA SER A 125 -12.94 6.75 27.86
C SER A 125 -14.01 5.69 28.18
N VAL A 126 -14.36 4.86 27.19
CA VAL A 126 -15.30 3.73 27.37
C VAL A 126 -14.70 2.67 28.31
N GLY A 127 -13.39 2.45 28.28
CA GLY A 127 -12.67 1.53 29.15
C GLY A 127 -12.66 1.93 30.64
N SER A 128 -13.07 3.16 30.97
CA SER A 128 -13.25 3.58 32.37
C SER A 128 -14.43 2.88 33.07
N TYR A 129 -15.34 2.29 32.29
CA TYR A 129 -16.48 1.51 32.81
C TYR A 129 -16.10 0.03 32.85
N ASP A 130 -16.17 -0.61 34.02
CA ASP A 130 -15.76 -2.01 34.20
C ASP A 130 -16.40 -2.98 33.20
N LYS A 131 -17.67 -2.73 32.85
CA LYS A 131 -18.43 -3.57 31.89
C LYS A 131 -17.80 -3.62 30.49
N TYR A 132 -17.05 -2.58 30.09
CA TYR A 132 -16.50 -2.44 28.73
C TYR A 132 -14.98 -2.50 28.66
N LYS A 133 -14.34 -2.78 29.79
CA LYS A 133 -12.86 -2.77 29.92
C LYS A 133 -12.15 -3.72 28.95
N ASP A 134 -12.70 -4.93 28.78
CA ASP A 134 -12.10 -5.93 27.90
C ASP A 134 -12.21 -5.53 26.43
N ILE A 135 -13.39 -5.01 26.03
CA ILE A 135 -13.64 -4.54 24.67
C ILE A 135 -12.75 -3.34 24.35
N SER A 136 -12.66 -2.38 25.26
CA SER A 136 -11.78 -1.22 25.13
C SER A 136 -10.31 -1.63 25.00
N SER A 137 -9.86 -2.55 25.84
CA SER A 137 -8.50 -3.10 25.80
C SER A 137 -8.19 -3.78 24.46
N CYS A 138 -9.14 -4.56 23.92
CA CYS A 138 -9.01 -5.18 22.60
C CYS A 138 -8.94 -4.14 21.49
N LEU A 139 -9.81 -3.12 21.50
CA LEU A 139 -9.80 -2.02 20.54
C LEU A 139 -8.49 -1.25 20.56
N LEU A 140 -7.97 -0.91 21.73
CA LEU A 140 -6.69 -0.21 21.88
C LEU A 140 -5.52 -1.03 21.30
N ARG A 141 -5.53 -2.35 21.50
CA ARG A 141 -4.52 -3.25 20.90
C ARG A 141 -4.61 -3.24 19.38
N ILE A 142 -5.82 -3.32 18.81
CA ILE A 142 -6.02 -3.28 17.36
C ILE A 142 -5.58 -1.93 16.79
N LEU A 143 -5.96 -0.82 17.42
CA LEU A 143 -5.55 0.52 17.00
C LEU A 143 -4.04 0.71 17.08
N GLY A 144 -3.38 0.18 18.11
CA GLY A 144 -1.92 0.17 18.24
C GLY A 144 -1.28 -0.59 17.07
N ALA A 145 -1.71 -1.83 16.83
CA ALA A 145 -1.20 -2.63 15.72
C ALA A 145 -1.41 -1.94 14.36
N VAL A 146 -2.60 -1.36 14.10
CA VAL A 146 -2.86 -0.62 12.86
C VAL A 146 -1.94 0.59 12.73
N ASN A 147 -1.63 1.30 13.83
CA ASN A 147 -0.71 2.43 13.81
C ASN A 147 0.70 2.00 13.41
N ASP A 148 1.20 0.90 13.94
CA ASP A 148 2.53 0.37 13.63
C ASP A 148 2.69 0.03 12.14
N TYR A 149 1.62 -0.45 11.49
CA TYR A 149 1.59 -0.73 10.04
C TYR A 149 1.29 0.49 9.16
N THR A 150 0.92 1.62 9.73
CA THR A 150 0.50 2.81 8.97
C THR A 150 1.34 4.05 9.22
N ASP A 151 2.21 4.05 10.23
CA ASP A 151 3.08 5.19 10.55
C ASP A 151 4.47 5.03 9.90
N PRO A 152 4.76 5.77 8.82
CA PRO A 152 6.05 5.67 8.15
C PRO A 152 7.24 6.08 9.02
N THR A 153 7.02 6.78 10.14
CA THR A 153 8.10 7.17 11.06
C THR A 153 8.74 5.98 11.78
N GLN A 154 8.08 4.83 11.78
CA GLN A 154 8.64 3.58 12.32
C GLN A 154 9.75 2.99 11.45
N ILE A 155 9.79 3.35 10.17
CA ILE A 155 10.79 2.85 9.22
C ILE A 155 12.17 3.42 9.57
N LYS A 156 13.15 2.54 9.70
CA LYS A 156 14.54 2.88 10.02
C LYS A 156 15.48 2.45 8.90
N ARG A 157 16.64 3.09 8.85
CA ARG A 157 17.74 2.61 8.01
C ARG A 157 18.15 1.20 8.44
N GLY A 158 18.23 0.29 7.49
CA GLY A 158 18.53 -1.12 7.72
C GLY A 158 17.29 -2.02 7.78
N ASP A 159 16.08 -1.46 7.80
CA ASP A 159 14.86 -2.25 7.72
C ASP A 159 14.64 -2.75 6.29
N TYR A 160 14.15 -3.98 6.18
CA TYR A 160 13.58 -4.49 4.94
C TYR A 160 12.09 -4.16 4.92
N VAL A 161 11.61 -3.70 3.77
CA VAL A 161 10.23 -3.25 3.60
C VAL A 161 9.60 -3.82 2.34
N CYS A 162 8.36 -4.27 2.46
CA CYS A 162 7.50 -4.57 1.32
C CYS A 162 6.59 -3.36 1.09
N LEU A 163 6.68 -2.74 -0.07
CA LEU A 163 6.00 -1.51 -0.41
C LEU A 163 5.01 -1.73 -1.55
N ARG A 164 3.81 -1.20 -1.41
CA ARG A 164 2.85 -1.10 -2.49
C ARG A 164 2.64 0.37 -2.84
N GLY A 165 2.81 0.70 -4.12
CA GLY A 165 2.72 2.08 -4.56
C GLY A 165 2.54 2.22 -6.07
N LYS A 166 2.71 3.44 -6.54
CA LYS A 166 2.76 3.75 -7.97
C LYS A 166 4.08 4.46 -8.30
N PRO A 167 4.65 4.24 -9.48
CA PRO A 167 5.77 5.04 -9.93
C PRO A 167 5.41 6.52 -10.00
N ASN A 168 6.37 7.37 -9.69
CA ASN A 168 6.29 8.81 -9.84
C ASN A 168 7.49 9.26 -10.67
N ILE A 169 7.22 9.75 -11.89
CA ILE A 169 8.26 10.18 -12.82
C ILE A 169 8.31 11.71 -12.80
N PHE A 170 9.40 12.25 -12.28
CA PHE A 170 9.60 13.68 -12.20
C PHE A 170 10.99 14.06 -12.72
N ARG A 171 11.06 14.93 -13.72
CA ARG A 171 12.31 15.41 -14.35
C ARG A 171 13.27 14.30 -14.77
N GLY A 172 12.74 13.19 -15.26
CA GLY A 172 13.55 12.04 -15.70
C GLY A 172 14.01 11.10 -14.58
N SER A 173 13.70 11.43 -13.32
CA SER A 173 13.92 10.53 -12.20
C SER A 173 12.65 9.78 -11.85
N VAL A 174 12.79 8.48 -11.57
CA VAL A 174 11.68 7.64 -11.12
C VAL A 174 11.76 7.49 -9.61
N GLY A 175 10.65 7.77 -8.92
CA GLY A 175 10.42 7.49 -7.52
C GLY A 175 9.23 6.56 -7.34
N LEU A 176 8.89 6.24 -6.10
CA LEU A 176 7.73 5.45 -5.73
C LEU A 176 6.85 6.21 -4.74
N ASP A 177 5.60 6.51 -5.12
CA ASP A 177 4.58 7.04 -4.22
C ASP A 177 3.92 5.86 -3.50
N VAL A 178 4.17 5.71 -2.20
CA VAL A 178 3.76 4.55 -1.41
C VAL A 178 2.35 4.73 -0.84
N PHE A 179 1.49 3.72 -1.00
CA PHE A 179 0.14 3.68 -0.44
C PHE A 179 0.04 2.83 0.83
N SER A 180 0.81 1.75 0.87
CA SER A 180 0.90 0.86 2.03
C SER A 180 2.28 0.21 2.09
N PHE A 181 2.67 -0.18 3.28
CA PHE A 181 3.96 -0.82 3.53
C PHE A 181 3.86 -1.83 4.67
N VAL A 182 4.78 -2.77 4.68
CA VAL A 182 5.03 -3.69 5.79
C VAL A 182 6.53 -3.69 6.04
N ILE A 183 6.93 -3.51 7.32
CA ILE A 183 8.32 -3.67 7.74
C ILE A 183 8.53 -5.15 8.02
N ASP A 184 9.53 -5.76 7.39
CA ASP A 184 9.90 -7.15 7.66
C ASP A 184 10.66 -7.23 8.99
N GLN A 185 9.92 -7.57 10.04
CA GLN A 185 10.47 -7.74 11.39
C GLN A 185 10.98 -9.17 11.64
N ASN A 186 10.71 -10.09 10.71
CA ASN A 186 11.03 -11.49 10.88
C ASN A 186 12.46 -11.81 10.44
N LYS A 187 13.24 -12.39 11.34
CA LYS A 187 14.59 -12.89 11.04
C LYS A 187 14.61 -13.99 9.97
N CYS A 188 13.46 -14.61 9.69
CA CYS A 188 13.33 -15.73 8.74
C CYS A 188 13.18 -15.29 7.28
N ARG A 189 13.11 -13.98 6.99
CA ARG A 189 12.94 -13.44 5.62
C ARG A 189 11.75 -14.01 4.85
N GLU A 190 10.66 -14.33 5.55
CA GLU A 190 9.46 -14.90 4.93
C GLU A 190 8.83 -13.97 3.89
N LEU A 191 8.84 -12.66 4.14
CA LEU A 191 8.34 -11.67 3.19
C LEU A 191 9.21 -11.58 1.93
N GLU A 192 10.54 -11.71 2.07
CA GLU A 192 11.47 -11.74 0.94
C GLU A 192 11.20 -12.94 0.04
N ILE A 193 11.10 -14.14 0.65
CA ILE A 193 10.82 -15.39 -0.05
C ILE A 193 9.46 -15.30 -0.75
N GLY A 194 8.41 -14.91 -0.03
CA GLY A 194 7.08 -14.76 -0.59
C GLY A 194 7.00 -13.73 -1.72
N PHE A 195 7.76 -12.63 -1.63
CA PHE A 195 7.87 -11.66 -2.72
C PHE A 195 8.60 -12.24 -3.93
N ALA A 196 9.70 -12.96 -3.71
CA ALA A 196 10.47 -13.58 -4.81
C ALA A 196 9.64 -14.64 -5.55
N ASP A 197 8.93 -15.48 -4.83
CA ASP A 197 8.02 -16.47 -5.41
C ASP A 197 6.90 -15.80 -6.22
N HIS A 198 6.29 -14.74 -5.66
CA HIS A 198 5.26 -13.97 -6.36
C HIS A 198 5.82 -13.28 -7.63
N LEU A 199 7.04 -12.76 -7.56
CA LEU A 199 7.72 -12.14 -8.71
C LEU A 199 7.91 -13.17 -9.85
N ILE A 200 8.40 -14.36 -9.53
CA ILE A 200 8.63 -15.45 -10.49
C ILE A 200 7.31 -15.90 -11.10
N GLU A 201 6.32 -16.26 -10.27
CA GLU A 201 5.02 -16.71 -10.72
C GLU A 201 4.32 -15.68 -11.63
N TRP A 202 4.38 -14.40 -11.26
CA TRP A 202 3.73 -13.35 -12.02
C TRP A 202 4.37 -13.21 -13.40
N HIS A 203 5.70 -13.17 -13.47
CA HIS A 203 6.42 -13.04 -14.74
C HIS A 203 6.30 -14.29 -15.61
N ASP A 204 6.15 -15.46 -15.03
CA ASP A 204 5.91 -16.70 -15.80
C ASP A 204 4.49 -16.76 -16.38
N LYS A 205 3.49 -16.23 -15.68
CA LYS A 205 2.10 -16.15 -16.15
C LYS A 205 1.89 -15.13 -17.27
N VAL A 206 2.68 -14.06 -17.27
CA VAL A 206 2.57 -12.95 -18.25
C VAL A 206 3.40 -13.19 -19.50
N LYS A 207 4.26 -14.21 -19.53
CA LYS A 207 4.97 -14.59 -20.77
C LYS A 207 3.94 -14.96 -21.84
N PRO A 208 3.95 -14.34 -23.03
CA PRO A 208 3.13 -14.79 -24.12
C PRO A 208 3.48 -16.25 -24.40
N ASN A 209 2.46 -17.09 -24.57
CA ASN A 209 2.64 -18.46 -25.08
C ASN A 209 3.37 -18.37 -26.42
N SER A 210 4.66 -18.67 -26.41
CA SER A 210 5.50 -18.79 -27.62
C SER A 210 5.12 -20.01 -28.42
#